data_b9d84d7b2b48bcc57578a5d567b6c9e7
#
_entry.id   b9d84d7b2b48bcc57578a5d567b6c9e7
#
_cell.length_a   1.000
_cell.length_b   1.000
_cell.length_c   1.000
_cell.angle_alpha   90.00
_cell.angle_beta   90.00
_cell.angle_gamma   90.00
#
_symmetry.space_group_name_H-M   'P 1'
#
loop_
_entity.id
_entity.type
_entity.pdbx_description
1 polymer ?
#
loop_
_entity_poly.entity_id
_entity_poly.type
_entity_poly.pdbx_seq_one_letter_code
_entity_poly.pdbx_strand_id
1 'polypeptide(L)'
;MERSVAYSVVARTDFKDPNRENKLYYAQAQARGEMNIREIGQRIQQMCTVTYPDIMAVLCSLCMVMKQGLMAGEIVRLGDLGSFRIGLRSVGAKTEKEFTRANIIR
;
A
#
# COMPACT_ATOMS: atom_id res chain seq x y z
N MET A 1 -14.33 19.67 3.64
CA MET A 1 -15.43 18.79 3.21
C MET A 1 -14.89 17.40 2.92
N GLU A 2 -15.42 16.42 3.60
CA GLU A 2 -15.02 15.04 3.38
C GLU A 2 -15.63 14.50 2.10
N ARG A 3 -14.84 13.71 1.37
CA ARG A 3 -15.30 13.00 0.18
C ARG A 3 -15.28 11.52 0.46
N SER A 4 -16.32 10.83 0.04
CA SER A 4 -16.36 9.37 0.13
C SER A 4 -15.61 8.74 -1.03
N VAL A 5 -15.19 7.49 -0.82
CA VAL A 5 -14.54 6.71 -1.87
C VAL A 5 -15.59 6.31 -2.91
N ALA A 6 -15.28 6.56 -4.17
CA ALA A 6 -16.10 6.07 -5.27
C ALA A 6 -15.86 4.58 -5.45
N TYR A 7 -16.89 3.85 -5.85
CA TYR A 7 -16.75 2.42 -6.10
C TYR A 7 -17.54 2.00 -7.33
N SER A 8 -17.15 0.87 -7.89
CA SER A 8 -17.94 0.16 -8.88
C SER A 8 -18.24 -1.24 -8.38
N VAL A 9 -19.30 -1.83 -8.92
CA VAL A 9 -19.66 -3.22 -8.62
C VAL A 9 -19.04 -4.11 -9.66
N VAL A 10 -18.25 -5.09 -9.23
CA VAL A 10 -17.58 -6.04 -10.12
C VAL A 10 -18.01 -7.46 -9.80
N ALA A 11 -18.10 -8.28 -10.84
CA ALA A 11 -18.42 -9.70 -10.70
C ALA A 11 -17.13 -10.49 -10.49
N ARG A 12 -17.16 -11.40 -9.50
CA ARG A 12 -16.05 -12.29 -9.21
C ARG A 12 -16.58 -13.72 -9.19
N THR A 13 -15.74 -14.65 -9.63
CA THR A 13 -16.09 -16.07 -9.60
C THR A 13 -16.27 -16.53 -8.16
N ASP A 14 -17.36 -17.24 -7.89
CA ASP A 14 -17.57 -17.86 -6.59
C ASP A 14 -16.75 -19.15 -6.52
N PHE A 15 -15.66 -19.13 -5.73
CA PHE A 15 -14.77 -20.27 -5.60
C PHE A 15 -15.39 -21.42 -4.80
N LYS A 16 -16.50 -21.19 -4.10
CA LYS A 16 -17.22 -22.22 -3.37
C LYS A 16 -18.14 -23.02 -4.29
N ASP A 17 -18.44 -22.49 -5.47
CA ASP A 17 -19.23 -23.20 -6.47
C ASP A 17 -18.34 -24.23 -7.18
N PRO A 18 -18.67 -25.54 -7.11
CA PRO A 18 -17.85 -26.58 -7.76
C PRO A 18 -17.69 -26.38 -9.26
N ASN A 19 -18.70 -25.85 -9.92
CA ASN A 19 -18.69 -25.62 -11.36
C ASN A 19 -18.17 -24.22 -11.74
N ARG A 20 -17.98 -23.35 -10.77
CA ARG A 20 -17.54 -21.96 -10.97
C ARG A 20 -18.41 -21.18 -11.94
N GLU A 21 -19.66 -21.53 -12.00
CA GLU A 21 -20.64 -20.86 -12.88
C GLU A 21 -21.27 -19.64 -12.22
N ASN A 22 -21.45 -19.69 -10.91
CA ASN A 22 -22.02 -18.58 -10.16
C ASN A 22 -20.95 -17.52 -9.88
N LYS A 23 -21.40 -16.27 -9.84
CA LYS A 23 -20.53 -15.13 -9.56
C LYS A 23 -21.11 -14.32 -8.41
N LEU A 24 -20.23 -13.80 -7.59
CA LEU A 24 -20.57 -12.85 -6.53
C LEU A 24 -20.17 -11.45 -6.97
N TYR A 25 -20.91 -10.46 -6.50
CA TYR A 25 -20.67 -9.07 -6.84
C TYR A 25 -20.08 -8.34 -5.62
N TYR A 26 -19.00 -7.62 -5.87
CA TYR A 26 -18.26 -6.92 -4.83
C TYR A 26 -18.07 -5.47 -5.22
N ALA A 27 -17.99 -4.60 -4.21
CA ALA A 27 -17.58 -3.22 -4.44
C ALA A 27 -16.07 -3.16 -4.66
N GLN A 28 -15.66 -2.39 -5.65
CA GLN A 28 -14.25 -2.11 -5.92
C GLN A 28 -14.05 -0.61 -5.91
N ALA A 29 -13.07 -0.15 -5.12
CA ALA A 29 -12.75 1.27 -5.05
C ALA A 29 -12.29 1.79 -6.40
N GLN A 30 -12.74 2.99 -6.76
CA GLN A 30 -12.35 3.67 -7.97
C GLN A 30 -11.57 4.92 -7.61
N ALA A 31 -10.38 5.07 -8.21
CA ALA A 31 -9.58 6.26 -8.00
C ALA A 31 -10.23 7.46 -8.70
N ARG A 32 -10.31 8.60 -7.99
CA ARG A 32 -10.74 9.87 -8.59
C ARG A 32 -9.58 10.69 -9.10
N GLY A 33 -8.38 10.29 -8.76
CA GLY A 33 -7.15 10.96 -9.12
C GLY A 33 -6.04 10.54 -8.20
N GLU A 34 -4.91 11.21 -8.33
CA GLU A 34 -3.73 10.94 -7.52
C GLU A 34 -3.32 12.20 -6.78
N MET A 35 -2.86 12.02 -5.55
CA MET A 35 -2.27 13.09 -4.78
C MET A 35 -0.77 12.81 -4.69
N ASN A 36 0.03 13.63 -5.38
CA ASN A 36 1.47 13.47 -5.34
C ASN A 36 2.08 14.17 -4.11
N ILE A 37 3.38 13.97 -3.92
CA ILE A 37 4.06 14.53 -2.74
C ILE A 37 4.05 16.05 -2.72
N ARG A 38 4.06 16.70 -3.87
CA ARG A 38 3.99 18.17 -3.95
C ARG A 38 2.66 18.68 -3.44
N GLU A 39 1.58 18.02 -3.84
CA GLU A 39 0.25 18.38 -3.38
C GLU A 39 0.09 18.12 -1.89
N ILE A 40 0.65 17.02 -1.39
CA ILE A 40 0.68 16.75 0.05
C ILE A 40 1.39 17.88 0.79
N GLY A 41 2.54 18.31 0.29
CA GLY A 41 3.29 19.42 0.88
C GLY A 41 2.52 20.72 0.89
N GLN A 42 1.82 21.03 -0.19
CA GLN A 42 0.99 22.24 -0.28
C GLN A 42 -0.16 22.21 0.71
N ARG A 43 -0.80 21.08 0.89
CA ARG A 43 -1.89 20.94 1.87
C ARG A 43 -1.39 21.06 3.30
N ILE A 44 -0.21 20.51 3.60
CA ILE A 44 0.41 20.65 4.91
C ILE A 44 0.74 22.11 5.19
N GLN A 45 1.24 22.83 4.18
CA GLN A 45 1.57 24.25 4.33
C GLN A 45 0.36 25.08 4.77
N GLN A 46 -0.83 24.71 4.32
CA GLN A 46 -2.06 25.38 4.72
C GLN A 46 -2.43 25.13 6.18
N MET A 47 -1.89 24.08 6.79
CA MET A 47 -2.24 23.64 8.14
C MET A 47 -1.24 24.07 9.20
N CYS A 48 -0.04 24.53 8.81
CA CYS A 48 1.02 24.86 9.75
C CYS A 48 1.81 26.07 9.26
N THR A 49 2.70 26.58 10.12
CA THR A 49 3.49 27.78 9.84
C THR A 49 4.83 27.49 9.16
N VAL A 50 5.11 26.20 8.88
CA VAL A 50 6.38 25.79 8.28
C VAL A 50 6.38 26.15 6.79
N THR A 51 7.54 26.55 6.28
CA THR A 51 7.66 26.92 4.87
C THR A 51 7.58 25.68 3.98
N TYR A 52 7.15 25.86 2.73
CA TYR A 52 7.04 24.76 1.78
C TYR A 52 8.37 24.00 1.57
N PRO A 53 9.54 24.67 1.38
CA PRO A 53 10.80 23.93 1.26
C PRO A 53 11.12 23.06 2.48
N ASP A 54 10.85 23.54 3.68
CA ASP A 54 11.07 22.75 4.90
C ASP A 54 10.14 21.55 4.97
N ILE A 55 8.88 21.71 4.59
CA ILE A 55 7.93 20.62 4.52
C ILE A 55 8.40 19.55 3.54
N MET A 56 8.86 19.97 2.36
CA MET A 56 9.34 19.03 1.35
C MET A 56 10.60 18.30 1.82
N ALA A 57 11.50 18.97 2.53
CA ALA A 57 12.68 18.35 3.12
C ALA A 57 12.29 17.26 4.13
N VAL A 58 11.32 17.55 4.99
CA VAL A 58 10.84 16.58 5.98
C VAL A 58 10.16 15.39 5.30
N LEU A 59 9.31 15.64 4.30
CA LEU A 59 8.61 14.56 3.59
C LEU A 59 9.60 13.66 2.84
N CYS A 60 10.60 14.22 2.18
CA CYS A 60 11.63 13.44 1.50
C CYS A 60 12.43 12.60 2.49
N SER A 61 12.78 13.19 3.64
CA SER A 61 13.49 12.48 4.70
C SER A 61 12.65 11.35 5.28
N LEU A 62 11.35 11.58 5.46
CA LEU A 62 10.42 10.55 5.93
C LEU A 62 10.40 9.36 4.97
N CYS A 63 10.30 9.61 3.67
CA CYS A 63 10.31 8.55 2.66
C CYS A 63 11.61 7.75 2.71
N MET A 64 12.75 8.40 2.87
CA MET A 64 14.04 7.74 2.96
C MET A 64 14.15 6.88 4.21
N VAL A 65 13.73 7.40 5.36
CA VAL A 65 13.79 6.66 6.63
C VAL A 65 12.84 5.46 6.59
N MET A 66 11.65 5.63 6.06
CA MET A 66 10.71 4.52 5.90
C MET A 66 11.28 3.43 5.00
N LYS A 67 11.90 3.83 3.90
CA LYS A 67 12.53 2.88 2.98
C LYS A 67 13.63 2.09 3.68
N GLN A 68 14.47 2.75 4.46
CA GLN A 68 15.53 2.10 5.22
C GLN A 68 14.96 1.08 6.21
N GLY A 69 13.92 1.46 6.94
CA GLY A 69 13.27 0.57 7.90
C GLY A 69 12.65 -0.65 7.22
N LEU A 70 11.93 -0.45 6.13
CA LEU A 70 11.31 -1.53 5.38
C LEU A 70 12.34 -2.48 4.78
N MET A 71 13.45 -1.95 4.26
CA MET A 71 14.52 -2.79 3.71
C MET A 71 15.25 -3.57 4.79
N ALA A 72 15.26 -3.10 6.03
CA ALA A 72 15.82 -3.82 7.17
C ALA A 72 14.84 -4.86 7.74
N GLY A 73 13.65 -4.99 7.16
CA GLY A 73 12.66 -5.96 7.63
C GLY A 73 11.80 -5.47 8.79
N GLU A 74 11.86 -4.20 9.12
CA GLU A 74 11.08 -3.65 10.21
C GLU A 74 9.65 -3.31 9.77
N ILE A 75 8.72 -3.33 10.73
CA ILE A 75 7.38 -2.80 10.52
C ILE A 75 7.43 -1.31 10.84
N VAL A 76 7.08 -0.47 9.87
CA VAL A 76 7.04 0.98 10.06
C VAL A 76 5.62 1.38 10.45
N ARG A 77 5.45 1.94 11.63
CA ARG A 77 4.14 2.37 12.15
C ARG A 77 4.05 3.89 12.14
N LEU A 78 3.03 4.41 11.51
CA LEU A 78 2.78 5.85 11.39
C LEU A 78 1.53 6.27 12.19
N GLY A 79 1.35 5.71 13.37
CA GLY A 79 0.22 6.07 14.21
C GLY A 79 -1.12 5.81 13.52
N ASP A 80 -1.97 6.82 13.49
CA ASP A 80 -3.33 6.69 12.93
C ASP A 80 -3.35 6.42 11.42
N LEU A 81 -2.29 6.75 10.71
CA LEU A 81 -2.23 6.49 9.28
C LEU A 81 -2.18 4.98 8.99
N GLY A 82 -1.48 4.23 9.82
CA GLY A 82 -1.37 2.80 9.64
C GLY A 82 0.06 2.29 9.75
N SER A 83 0.26 1.07 9.29
CA SER A 83 1.55 0.40 9.34
C SER A 83 1.94 -0.09 7.96
N PHE A 84 3.24 -0.10 7.71
CA PHE A 84 3.82 -0.55 6.45
C PHE A 84 4.80 -1.67 6.72
N ARG A 85 4.77 -2.71 5.91
CA ARG A 85 5.72 -3.81 5.98
C ARG A 85 5.93 -4.41 4.59
N ILE A 86 7.07 -5.06 4.41
CA ILE A 86 7.39 -5.75 3.17
C ILE A 86 6.86 -7.17 3.24
N GLY A 87 6.14 -7.58 2.19
CA GLY A 87 5.75 -8.95 1.98
C GLY A 87 6.72 -9.65 1.05
N LEU A 88 6.84 -10.97 1.22
CA LEU A 88 7.64 -11.80 0.32
C LEU A 88 6.73 -12.74 -0.44
N ARG A 89 7.08 -12.98 -1.69
CA ARG A 89 6.45 -14.00 -2.51
C ARG A 89 7.51 -15.06 -2.82
N SER A 90 7.07 -16.30 -2.81
CA SER A 90 8.01 -17.40 -3.10
C SER A 90 7.32 -18.48 -3.92
N VAL A 91 8.13 -19.24 -4.64
CA VAL A 91 7.70 -20.48 -5.27
C VAL A 91 7.75 -21.56 -4.20
N GLY A 92 6.69 -22.37 -4.08
CA GLY A 92 6.65 -23.44 -3.09
C GLY A 92 7.74 -24.48 -3.33
N ALA A 93 8.27 -25.03 -2.24
CA ALA A 93 9.17 -26.16 -2.28
C ALA A 93 8.50 -27.36 -1.62
N LYS A 94 8.86 -28.58 -2.06
CA LYS A 94 8.25 -29.81 -1.51
C LYS A 94 8.58 -30.03 -0.05
N THR A 95 9.79 -29.67 0.36
CA THR A 95 10.24 -29.77 1.75
C THR A 95 10.95 -28.50 2.15
N GLU A 96 11.06 -28.30 3.45
CA GLU A 96 11.78 -27.15 3.99
C GLU A 96 13.25 -27.13 3.54
N LYS A 97 13.86 -28.31 3.45
CA LYS A 97 15.26 -28.45 2.99
C LYS A 97 15.46 -28.08 1.53
N GLU A 98 14.44 -28.25 0.71
CA GLU A 98 14.50 -27.92 -0.72
C GLU A 98 14.29 -26.43 -0.97
N PHE A 99 13.74 -25.69 0.00
CA PHE A 99 13.51 -24.26 -0.15
C PHE A 99 14.84 -23.51 -0.13
N THR A 100 15.07 -22.74 -1.17
CA THR A 100 16.29 -21.94 -1.30
C THR A 100 15.91 -20.49 -1.55
N ARG A 101 16.92 -19.61 -1.48
CA ARG A 101 16.73 -18.19 -1.78
C ARG A 101 16.18 -17.97 -3.19
N ALA A 102 16.46 -18.85 -4.14
CA ALA A 102 15.96 -18.76 -5.50
C ALA A 102 14.43 -18.91 -5.57
N ASN A 103 13.78 -19.50 -4.57
CA ASN A 103 12.34 -19.63 -4.51
C ASN A 103 11.64 -18.30 -4.19
N ILE A 104 12.37 -17.30 -3.71
CA ILE A 104 11.81 -15.99 -3.37
C ILE A 104 11.68 -15.16 -4.64
N ILE A 105 10.46 -14.65 -4.87
CA ILE A 105 10.14 -13.80 -6.02
C ILE A 105 10.32 -12.35 -5.62
N ARG A 106 11.12 -11.61 -6.39
CA ARG A 106 11.37 -10.19 -6.17
C ARG A 106 10.52 -9.31 -7.09
#